data_0534188a1f15eb7c7cdd63b654b08764
#
_entry.id   0534188a1f15eb7c7cdd63b654b08764
#
_cell.length_a   1.000
_cell.length_b   1.000
_cell.length_c   1.000
_cell.angle_alpha   90.00
_cell.angle_beta   90.00
_cell.angle_gamma   90.00
#
_symmetry.space_group_name_H-M   'P 1'
#
loop_
_entity.id
_entity.type
_entity.pdbx_description
1 polymer ?
#
loop_
_entity_poly.entity_id
_entity_poly.type
_entity_poly.pdbx_seq_one_letter_code
_entity_poly.pdbx_strand_id
1 'polypeptide(L)'
;MYNIQVNNEDAVLVLSGDVDLQTTADLKNEISELQGVKTLDIKASGVNYIDSSGVAVLLMTRQHCMTNGIELTLSVISTPVFRVLQIAKLDKLLPIDQVVDSEGGGIDNFGIDAAKDQSGE
;
A
#
# COMPACT_ATOMS: atom_id res chain seq x y z
N MET A 1 -11.70 3.68 1.77
CA MET A 1 -11.79 4.83 0.82
C MET A 1 -10.55 4.89 -0.05
N TYR A 2 -10.74 5.11 -1.31
CA TYR A 2 -9.59 5.20 -2.23
C TYR A 2 -9.81 6.30 -3.24
N ASN A 3 -8.73 6.75 -3.85
CA ASN A 3 -8.75 7.75 -4.88
C ASN A 3 -7.61 7.46 -5.85
N ILE A 4 -7.91 7.38 -7.14
CA ILE A 4 -6.91 7.18 -8.18
C ILE A 4 -6.86 8.43 -9.03
N GLN A 5 -5.65 8.94 -9.26
CA GLN A 5 -5.43 10.06 -10.15
C GLN A 5 -4.33 9.70 -11.14
N VAL A 6 -4.55 10.07 -12.39
CA VAL A 6 -3.57 9.86 -13.45
C VAL A 6 -3.15 11.20 -13.99
N ASN A 7 -1.85 11.45 -14.01
CA ASN A 7 -1.27 12.67 -14.55
C ASN A 7 -0.25 12.25 -15.60
N ASN A 8 -0.60 12.43 -16.86
CA ASN A 8 0.21 11.94 -17.97
C ASN A 8 0.38 10.45 -17.88
N GLU A 9 1.60 9.96 -17.61
CA GLU A 9 1.87 8.53 -17.53
C GLU A 9 2.08 8.03 -16.11
N ASP A 10 1.79 8.88 -15.13
CA ASP A 10 1.99 8.55 -13.72
C ASP A 10 0.66 8.46 -13.01
N ALA A 11 0.41 7.35 -12.34
CA ALA A 11 -0.81 7.15 -11.57
C ALA A 11 -0.48 7.14 -10.07
N VAL A 12 -1.38 7.70 -9.29
CA VAL A 12 -1.27 7.69 -7.83
C VAL A 12 -2.57 7.14 -7.26
N LEU A 13 -2.44 6.14 -6.41
CA LEU A 13 -3.56 5.57 -5.67
C LEU A 13 -3.40 5.91 -4.20
N VAL A 14 -4.38 6.63 -3.65
CA VAL A 14 -4.39 6.95 -2.22
C VAL A 14 -5.42 6.07 -1.54
N LEU A 15 -4.99 5.35 -0.51
CA LEU A 15 -5.87 4.52 0.31
C LEU A 15 -5.95 5.11 1.71
N SER A 16 -7.14 5.08 2.30
CA SER A 16 -7.34 5.58 3.66
C SER A 16 -8.48 4.84 4.34
N GLY A 17 -8.52 4.92 5.66
CA GLY A 17 -9.56 4.28 6.45
C GLY A 17 -9.41 2.77 6.46
N ASP A 18 -10.53 2.09 6.32
CA ASP A 18 -10.56 0.63 6.35
C ASP A 18 -10.48 0.10 4.92
N VAL A 19 -9.57 -0.84 4.70
CA VAL A 19 -9.41 -1.50 3.39
C VAL A 19 -9.87 -2.94 3.56
N ASP A 20 -11.14 -3.17 3.26
CA ASP A 20 -11.81 -4.44 3.50
C ASP A 20 -12.58 -4.87 2.25
N LEU A 21 -13.37 -5.93 2.39
CA LEU A 21 -14.09 -6.50 1.26
C LEU A 21 -15.01 -5.47 0.58
N GLN A 22 -15.65 -4.61 1.35
CA GLN A 22 -16.57 -3.63 0.79
C GLN A 22 -15.85 -2.54 0.01
N THR A 23 -14.71 -2.09 0.53
CA THR A 23 -13.99 -0.97 -0.09
C THR A 23 -13.13 -1.42 -1.26
N THR A 24 -12.80 -2.71 -1.36
CA THR A 24 -11.92 -3.20 -2.42
C THR A 24 -12.65 -3.64 -3.69
N ALA A 25 -13.98 -3.81 -3.64
CA ALA A 25 -14.71 -4.34 -4.79
C ALA A 25 -14.53 -3.47 -6.03
N ASP A 26 -14.78 -2.17 -5.90
CA ASP A 26 -14.62 -1.24 -7.03
C ASP A 26 -13.16 -1.02 -7.37
N LEU A 27 -12.30 -0.99 -6.35
CA LEU A 27 -10.89 -0.75 -6.55
C LEU A 27 -10.26 -1.82 -7.44
N LYS A 28 -10.66 -3.08 -7.25
CA LYS A 28 -10.15 -4.17 -8.10
C LYS A 28 -10.42 -3.89 -9.57
N ASN A 29 -11.63 -3.43 -9.88
CA ASN A 29 -12.00 -3.15 -11.26
C ASN A 29 -11.18 -2.00 -11.83
N GLU A 30 -11.00 -0.94 -11.06
CA GLU A 30 -10.23 0.20 -11.54
C GLU A 30 -8.78 -0.15 -11.77
N ILE A 31 -8.19 -0.97 -10.89
CA ILE A 31 -6.82 -1.41 -11.08
C ILE A 31 -6.70 -2.25 -12.34
N SER A 32 -7.64 -3.17 -12.55
CA SER A 32 -7.57 -4.06 -13.70
C SER A 32 -7.73 -3.32 -15.03
N GLU A 33 -8.34 -2.15 -15.00
CA GLU A 33 -8.54 -1.32 -16.19
C GLU A 33 -7.45 -0.27 -16.39
N LEU A 34 -6.51 -0.19 -15.46
CA LEU A 34 -5.47 0.83 -15.52
C LEU A 34 -4.48 0.48 -16.64
N GLN A 35 -4.41 1.34 -17.64
CA GLN A 35 -3.55 1.13 -18.80
C GLN A 35 -2.94 2.46 -19.23
N GLY A 36 -1.84 2.39 -19.96
CA GLY A 36 -1.25 3.57 -20.56
C GLY A 36 -0.43 4.39 -19.59
N VAL A 37 -0.19 3.89 -18.38
CA VAL A 37 0.67 4.56 -17.42
C VAL A 37 1.98 3.80 -17.29
N LYS A 38 3.03 4.51 -16.91
CA LYS A 38 4.34 3.91 -16.70
C LYS A 38 4.62 3.65 -15.24
N THR A 39 4.00 4.41 -14.35
CA THR A 39 4.24 4.25 -12.92
C THR A 39 2.92 4.26 -12.17
N LEU A 40 2.89 3.55 -11.05
CA LEU A 40 1.79 3.59 -10.10
C LEU A 40 2.40 3.68 -8.70
N ASP A 41 2.04 4.73 -8.00
CA ASP A 41 2.48 4.95 -6.62
C ASP A 41 1.28 4.79 -5.70
N ILE A 42 1.40 3.88 -4.73
CA ILE A 42 0.36 3.69 -3.72
C ILE A 42 0.78 4.43 -2.45
N LYS A 43 -0.11 5.30 -1.99
CA LYS A 43 0.05 6.03 -0.74
C LYS A 43 -1.02 5.55 0.22
N ALA A 44 -0.60 4.89 1.27
CA ALA A 44 -1.52 4.25 2.21
C ALA A 44 -1.21 4.64 3.65
N SER A 45 -0.74 5.86 3.86
CA SER A 45 -0.41 6.33 5.21
C SER A 45 -1.65 6.51 6.08
N GLY A 46 -2.82 6.71 5.48
CA GLY A 46 -4.05 6.93 6.22
C GLY A 46 -4.86 5.66 6.46
N VAL A 47 -4.33 4.49 6.16
CA VAL A 47 -5.06 3.25 6.37
C VAL A 47 -4.99 2.85 7.83
N ASN A 48 -6.16 2.63 8.44
CA ASN A 48 -6.27 2.22 9.84
C ASN A 48 -6.39 0.72 10.00
N TYR A 49 -6.94 0.06 8.99
CA TYR A 49 -7.25 -1.36 9.05
C TYR A 49 -7.18 -1.95 7.65
N ILE A 50 -6.62 -3.12 7.54
CA ILE A 50 -6.58 -3.87 6.28
C ILE A 50 -6.80 -5.35 6.60
N ASP A 51 -7.66 -5.99 5.83
CA ASP A 51 -7.90 -7.43 5.98
C ASP A 51 -7.33 -8.18 4.77
N SER A 52 -7.66 -9.46 4.70
CA SER A 52 -7.14 -10.30 3.61
C SER A 52 -7.62 -9.83 2.23
N SER A 53 -8.79 -9.18 2.15
CA SER A 53 -9.26 -8.63 0.88
C SER A 53 -8.36 -7.50 0.42
N GLY A 54 -7.94 -6.64 1.34
CA GLY A 54 -7.02 -5.56 1.02
C GLY A 54 -5.65 -6.07 0.61
N VAL A 55 -5.16 -7.08 1.32
CA VAL A 55 -3.88 -7.69 0.94
C VAL A 55 -3.98 -8.28 -0.46
N ALA A 56 -5.10 -8.94 -0.76
CA ALA A 56 -5.30 -9.53 -2.09
C ALA A 56 -5.26 -8.46 -3.18
N VAL A 57 -5.82 -7.27 -2.91
CA VAL A 57 -5.77 -6.17 -3.89
C VAL A 57 -4.34 -5.71 -4.11
N LEU A 58 -3.54 -5.61 -3.06
CA LEU A 58 -2.14 -5.22 -3.23
C LEU A 58 -1.38 -6.23 -4.08
N LEU A 59 -1.63 -7.52 -3.87
CA LEU A 59 -1.00 -8.56 -4.69
C LEU A 59 -1.49 -8.52 -6.12
N MET A 60 -2.79 -8.33 -6.32
CA MET A 60 -3.36 -8.20 -7.66
C MET A 60 -2.77 -7.00 -8.39
N THR A 61 -2.61 -5.90 -7.67
CA THR A 61 -2.02 -4.69 -8.24
C THR A 61 -0.59 -4.95 -8.68
N ARG A 62 0.18 -5.64 -7.85
CA ARG A 62 1.55 -6.00 -8.21
C ARG A 62 1.57 -6.84 -9.48
N GLN A 63 0.69 -7.84 -9.56
CA GLN A 63 0.63 -8.70 -10.74
C GLN A 63 0.23 -7.90 -11.98
N HIS A 64 -0.75 -7.03 -11.86
CA HIS A 64 -1.20 -6.19 -12.98
C HIS A 64 -0.06 -5.30 -13.48
N CYS A 65 0.68 -4.70 -12.56
CA CYS A 65 1.80 -3.84 -12.93
C CYS A 65 2.90 -4.63 -13.62
N MET A 66 3.22 -5.82 -13.12
CA MET A 66 4.23 -6.65 -13.76
C MET A 66 3.81 -7.06 -15.17
N THR A 67 2.55 -7.41 -15.34
CA THR A 67 2.04 -7.84 -16.64
C THR A 67 2.05 -6.72 -17.67
N ASN A 68 1.80 -5.49 -17.21
CA ASN A 68 1.62 -4.34 -18.10
C ASN A 68 2.81 -3.40 -18.15
N GLY A 69 3.93 -3.77 -17.55
CA GLY A 69 5.13 -2.95 -17.57
C GLY A 69 5.02 -1.66 -16.80
N ILE A 70 4.22 -1.66 -15.73
CA ILE A 70 4.03 -0.48 -14.87
C ILE A 70 4.95 -0.62 -13.67
N GLU A 71 5.71 0.43 -13.38
CA GLU A 71 6.59 0.42 -12.22
C GLU A 71 5.78 0.78 -10.97
N LEU A 72 5.69 -0.17 -10.04
CA LEU A 72 4.91 -0.02 -8.82
C LEU A 72 5.79 0.44 -7.67
N THR A 73 5.29 1.36 -6.86
CA THR A 73 5.91 1.77 -5.62
C THR A 73 4.83 1.93 -4.57
N LEU A 74 5.10 1.50 -3.35
CA LEU A 74 4.30 1.83 -2.17
C LEU A 74 5.11 2.85 -1.39
N SER A 75 4.98 4.13 -1.78
CA SER A 75 5.88 5.16 -1.27
C SER A 75 5.70 5.39 0.22
N VAL A 76 4.48 5.24 0.72
CA VAL A 76 4.24 5.37 2.15
C VAL A 76 3.07 4.46 2.53
N ILE A 77 3.24 3.67 3.59
CA ILE A 77 2.17 2.86 4.15
C ILE A 77 2.12 3.06 5.66
N SER A 78 0.96 2.82 6.23
CA SER A 78 0.78 2.94 7.67
C SER A 78 1.32 1.71 8.39
N THR A 79 1.55 1.86 9.69
CA THR A 79 1.99 0.74 10.54
C THR A 79 1.02 -0.44 10.49
N PRO A 80 -0.31 -0.25 10.56
CA PRO A 80 -1.23 -1.38 10.46
C PRO A 80 -1.05 -2.16 9.15
N VAL A 81 -0.86 -1.47 8.03
CA VAL A 81 -0.65 -2.14 6.76
C VAL A 81 0.65 -2.94 6.79
N PHE A 82 1.73 -2.30 7.27
CA PHE A 82 3.02 -2.95 7.31
C PHE A 82 3.00 -4.22 8.17
N ARG A 83 2.34 -4.15 9.33
CA ARG A 83 2.25 -5.32 10.22
C ARG A 83 1.55 -6.49 9.57
N VAL A 84 0.46 -6.22 8.86
CA VAL A 84 -0.27 -7.29 8.18
C VAL A 84 0.61 -7.89 7.08
N LEU A 85 1.33 -7.05 6.34
CA LEU A 85 2.23 -7.54 5.29
C LEU A 85 3.37 -8.36 5.88
N GLN A 86 3.89 -7.98 7.04
CA GLN A 86 4.93 -8.76 7.70
C GLN A 86 4.41 -10.14 8.13
N ILE A 87 3.21 -10.17 8.72
CA ILE A 87 2.60 -11.43 9.17
C ILE A 87 2.39 -12.34 7.96
N ALA A 88 1.97 -11.78 6.85
CA ALA A 88 1.75 -12.54 5.62
C ALA A 88 3.04 -12.82 4.86
N LYS A 89 4.16 -12.29 5.35
CA LYS A 89 5.49 -12.44 4.73
C LYS A 89 5.55 -11.83 3.33
N LEU A 90 4.83 -10.73 3.15
CA LEU A 90 4.77 -10.02 1.88
C LEU A 90 5.50 -8.68 1.91
N ASP A 91 6.04 -8.31 3.06
CA ASP A 91 6.70 -7.02 3.21
C ASP A 91 7.93 -6.88 2.31
N LYS A 92 8.57 -7.98 1.95
CA LYS A 92 9.73 -7.95 1.07
C LYS A 92 9.38 -8.17 -0.39
N LEU A 93 8.14 -8.60 -0.65
CA LEU A 93 7.66 -8.82 -2.01
C LEU A 93 7.18 -7.52 -2.64
N LEU A 94 6.69 -6.59 -1.83
CA LEU A 94 6.15 -5.33 -2.30
C LEU A 94 7.21 -4.22 -2.14
N PRO A 95 7.28 -3.29 -3.09
CA PRO A 95 8.30 -2.23 -3.08
C PRO A 95 7.91 -1.08 -2.16
N ILE A 96 8.11 -1.27 -0.87
CA ILE A 96 7.74 -0.32 0.18
C ILE A 96 8.91 0.62 0.45
N ASP A 97 8.64 1.94 0.37
CA ASP A 97 9.66 2.94 0.67
C ASP A 97 9.64 3.35 2.14
N GLN A 98 8.46 3.67 2.67
CA GLN A 98 8.37 4.28 3.98
C GLN A 98 7.16 3.77 4.75
N VAL A 99 7.35 3.51 6.03
CA VAL A 99 6.26 3.14 6.95
C VAL A 99 6.10 4.26 7.95
N VAL A 100 4.85 4.73 8.13
CA VAL A 100 4.58 5.84 9.04
C VAL A 100 3.50 5.44 10.02
N ASP A 101 3.51 6.08 11.19
CA ASP A 101 2.48 5.87 12.18
C ASP A 101 1.23 6.62 11.73
N SER A 102 0.16 5.86 11.47
CA SER A 102 -1.08 6.44 10.97
C SER A 102 -1.77 7.35 12.00
N GLU A 103 -1.32 7.33 13.22
CA GLU A 103 -1.91 8.19 14.25
C GLU A 103 -1.16 9.50 14.43
N GLY A 104 -0.45 9.87 13.40
CA GLY A 104 0.13 11.18 13.39
C GLY A 104 1.42 11.29 14.08
N GLY A 105 1.96 10.35 14.24
CA GLY A 105 3.04 10.61 14.78
C GLY A 105 4.18 10.01 14.72
N GLY A 106 4.32 9.48 14.61
CA GLY A 106 5.27 9.09 14.83
C GLY A 106 6.28 8.26 14.92
N ILE A 107 6.81 7.97 15.16
CA ILE A 107 7.73 7.39 15.30
C ILE A 107 8.01 6.44 15.46
N ASP A 108 7.91 5.91 15.81
CA ASP A 108 8.31 5.11 15.89
C ASP A 108 8.82 4.33 15.85
N ASN A 109 8.85 4.17 16.07
CA ASN A 109 9.35 3.45 15.93
C ASN A 109 9.91 2.49 15.79
N PHE A 110 9.80 2.31 15.64
CA PHE A 110 10.34 1.51 15.33
C PHE A 110 11.06 1.04 15.30
N GLY A 111 10.65 1.28 15.66
CA GLY A 111 11.05 1.07 15.30
C GLY A 111 11.26 0.73 15.37
N ILE A 112 10.99 1.01 15.54
CA ILE A 112 11.17 0.86 15.31
C ILE A 112 11.48 0.78 15.55
N ASP A 113 11.34 0.90 15.91
CA ASP A 113 11.56 0.88 15.74
C ASP A 113 11.90 0.75 15.93
N ALA A 114 11.84 1.05 16.26
CA ALA A 114 12.03 1.04 16.07
C ALA A 114 12.35 0.80 16.28
N ALA A 115 12.49 0.89 16.57
CA ALA A 115 12.69 0.76 16.37
C ALA A 115 13.06 0.34 16.60
N LYS A 116 13.16 0.28 16.81
CA LYS A 116 13.27 0.02 16.68
C LYS A 116 13.59 -0.53 16.82
N ASP A 117 13.66 -0.58 17.35
CA ASP A 117 13.77 -0.92 17.14
C ASP A 117 14.02 -1.47 17.33
N GLN A 118 14.01 -1.48 17.61
CA GLN A 118 14.02 -1.78 17.49
C GLN A 118 14.11 -2.29 17.62
N SER A 119 14.27 -2.10 18.31
CA SER A 119 14.30 -2.35 18.18
C SER A 119 14.23 -2.87 18.23
N GLY A 120 14.28 -2.63 18.67
CA GLY A 120 14.15 -2.81 18.41
C GLY A 120 14.15 -3.19 18.45
N GLU A 121 14.03 -3.21 18.50
CA GLU A 121 13.84 -3.18 18.27
C GLU A 121 13.76 -3.44 18.09
#